data_0d1de40b6d150a1b74c8e97b29a2d0bb
#
_entry.id   0d1de40b6d150a1b74c8e97b29a2d0bb
#
_cell.length_a   1.000
_cell.length_b   1.000
_cell.length_c   1.000
_cell.angle_alpha   90.00
_cell.angle_beta   90.00
_cell.angle_gamma   90.00
#
_symmetry.space_group_name_H-M   'P 1'
#
loop_
_entity.id
_entity.type
_entity.pdbx_description
1 polymer ?
#
loop_
_entity_poly.entity_id
_entity_poly.type
_entity_poly.pdbx_seq_one_letter_code
_entity_poly.pdbx_strand_id
1 'polypeptide(L)'
;MLKRTFYAIITSLTAFACTCAVADDAATTTTAAPAAAATDLDPKEMLKVSEAFGHFIGRNLNAPGIKFDLESIIKGMREGAAGKPAPMTDQEYEAAMTKLQERAFSQLSTDNLKEANTFMADNAKKDKIIVIEPGKLQYTILEEGTGTPVTEHARPVVTYSGKYADGTVFGSSEQVGGPITIPLDQTIPGFSKGIVGMKEGEKRRLFVHPDLGYGTSGHLPPNKLLIFDVQVVKADSPQKGAMMDDDGEMNMAESDEDAEDDRQAS
;
A
#
# COMPACT_ATOMS: atom_id res chain seq x y z
N MET A 1 -12.82 -1.70 -2.31
CA MET A 1 -12.62 -2.90 -1.46
C MET A 1 -11.81 -2.62 -0.18
N LEU A 2 -11.75 -1.36 0.28
CA LEU A 2 -10.95 -0.95 1.45
C LEU A 2 -11.73 -0.92 2.78
N LYS A 3 -12.97 -1.41 2.81
CA LYS A 3 -13.82 -1.43 4.01
C LYS A 3 -13.65 -2.66 4.93
N ARG A 4 -12.80 -3.62 4.58
CA ARG A 4 -12.73 -4.90 5.31
C ARG A 4 -11.50 -5.13 6.20
N THR A 5 -10.48 -4.29 6.16
CA THR A 5 -9.21 -4.58 6.86
C THR A 5 -9.12 -3.97 8.27
N PHE A 6 -9.97 -3.01 8.61
CA PHE A 6 -9.95 -2.39 9.96
C PHE A 6 -10.85 -3.10 10.99
N TYR A 7 -11.77 -3.96 10.54
CA TYR A 7 -12.72 -4.65 11.42
C TYR A 7 -12.24 -6.00 11.98
N ALA A 8 -11.11 -6.52 11.52
CA ALA A 8 -10.67 -7.88 11.82
C ALA A 8 -9.94 -8.06 13.16
N ILE A 9 -9.69 -6.98 13.91
CA ILE A 9 -8.91 -7.09 15.17
C ILE A 9 -9.78 -7.06 16.43
N ILE A 10 -11.07 -6.72 16.34
CA ILE A 10 -11.92 -6.54 17.54
C ILE A 10 -12.97 -7.67 17.74
N THR A 11 -13.19 -8.56 16.77
CA THR A 11 -14.32 -9.54 16.86
C THR A 11 -13.93 -10.97 17.27
N SER A 12 -12.83 -11.17 17.98
CA SER A 12 -12.44 -12.53 18.43
C SER A 12 -12.54 -12.71 19.96
N LEU A 13 -13.40 -11.97 20.65
CA LEU A 13 -13.58 -12.17 22.09
C LEU A 13 -15.06 -12.07 22.49
N THR A 14 -15.90 -12.95 21.92
CA THR A 14 -17.23 -13.21 22.49
C THR A 14 -17.66 -14.62 22.15
N ALA A 15 -17.75 -15.46 23.13
CA ALA A 15 -18.81 -16.42 23.43
C ALA A 15 -18.35 -17.45 24.46
N PHE A 16 -18.47 -17.12 25.72
CA PHE A 16 -18.61 -18.14 26.76
C PHE A 16 -20.01 -17.98 27.36
N ALA A 17 -20.99 -18.55 26.67
CA ALA A 17 -22.32 -18.67 27.22
C ALA A 17 -22.38 -19.97 28.06
N CYS A 18 -22.51 -19.79 29.35
CA CYS A 18 -22.79 -20.84 30.33
C CYS A 18 -24.27 -21.20 30.25
N THR A 19 -24.60 -22.37 29.68
CA THR A 19 -25.94 -22.99 29.84
C THR A 19 -25.85 -24.09 30.87
N CYS A 20 -26.40 -23.84 32.04
CA CYS A 20 -26.70 -24.90 33.02
C CYS A 20 -27.95 -25.65 32.57
N ALA A 21 -27.83 -26.94 32.26
CA ALA A 21 -28.94 -27.87 32.23
C ALA A 21 -28.58 -29.08 33.14
N VAL A 22 -29.45 -29.34 34.10
CA VAL A 22 -29.42 -30.50 35.02
C VAL A 22 -30.04 -31.69 34.31
N ALA A 23 -29.39 -32.84 34.36
CA ALA A 23 -29.95 -34.13 34.79
C ALA A 23 -29.14 -35.32 34.30
N ASP A 24 -28.76 -36.13 35.25
CA ASP A 24 -28.76 -37.60 35.40
C ASP A 24 -27.72 -38.50 34.67
N ASP A 25 -26.91 -39.05 35.53
CA ASP A 25 -26.38 -40.40 35.70
C ASP A 25 -26.00 -41.25 34.45
N ALA A 26 -24.68 -41.32 34.20
CA ALA A 26 -23.98 -42.56 33.83
C ALA A 26 -22.45 -42.33 33.83
N ALA A 27 -21.77 -43.11 34.64
CA ALA A 27 -20.31 -43.11 34.79
C ALA A 27 -19.59 -43.38 33.45
N THR A 28 -18.87 -42.39 32.95
CA THR A 28 -17.83 -42.60 31.94
C THR A 28 -16.63 -41.76 32.35
N THR A 29 -15.54 -42.43 32.68
CA THR A 29 -14.24 -41.86 32.98
C THR A 29 -13.73 -41.04 31.81
N THR A 30 -14.04 -39.73 31.77
CA THR A 30 -13.46 -38.80 30.82
C THR A 30 -12.18 -38.26 31.44
N THR A 31 -11.06 -38.68 30.91
CA THR A 31 -9.75 -38.10 31.18
C THR A 31 -9.83 -36.58 30.88
N ALA A 32 -9.83 -35.79 31.94
CA ALA A 32 -9.76 -34.34 31.84
C ALA A 32 -8.46 -33.99 31.10
N ALA A 33 -8.61 -33.33 29.93
CA ALA A 33 -7.49 -32.67 29.28
C ALA A 33 -6.87 -31.70 30.31
N PRO A 34 -5.54 -31.60 30.38
CA PRO A 34 -4.90 -30.66 31.30
C PRO A 34 -5.35 -29.26 30.93
N ALA A 35 -5.99 -28.58 31.88
CA ALA A 35 -6.20 -27.15 31.82
C ALA A 35 -4.86 -26.51 31.46
N ALA A 36 -4.80 -25.78 30.35
CA ALA A 36 -3.62 -25.01 29.97
C ALA A 36 -3.21 -24.17 31.18
N ALA A 37 -2.04 -24.46 31.74
CA ALA A 37 -1.47 -23.70 32.82
C ALA A 37 -1.42 -22.24 32.36
N ALA A 38 -2.19 -21.37 33.01
CA ALA A 38 -1.98 -19.95 32.92
C ALA A 38 -0.50 -19.73 33.32
N THR A 39 0.31 -19.30 32.36
CA THR A 39 1.69 -18.93 32.66
C THR A 39 1.63 -17.74 33.60
N ASP A 40 1.87 -18.00 34.88
CA ASP A 40 2.03 -16.93 35.87
C ASP A 40 3.29 -16.16 35.52
N LEU A 41 3.11 -15.07 34.76
CA LEU A 41 4.16 -14.09 34.52
C LEU A 41 4.51 -13.42 35.85
N ASP A 42 5.80 -13.30 36.13
CA ASP A 42 6.29 -12.51 37.27
C ASP A 42 5.59 -11.12 37.21
N PRO A 43 5.10 -10.58 38.33
CA PRO A 43 4.46 -9.27 38.38
C PRO A 43 5.28 -8.15 37.69
N LYS A 44 6.61 -8.23 37.72
CA LYS A 44 7.49 -7.28 36.99
C LYS A 44 7.44 -7.46 35.48
N GLU A 45 7.27 -8.68 35.00
CA GLU A 45 7.12 -8.96 33.58
C GLU A 45 5.75 -8.49 33.10
N MET A 46 4.70 -8.69 33.88
CA MET A 46 3.35 -8.21 33.58
C MET A 46 3.31 -6.69 33.46
N LEU A 47 4.03 -5.96 34.32
CA LEU A 47 4.13 -4.49 34.18
C LEU A 47 4.79 -4.07 32.87
N LYS A 48 5.87 -4.72 32.46
CA LYS A 48 6.55 -4.44 31.17
C LYS A 48 5.66 -4.78 29.97
N VAL A 49 4.96 -5.88 30.01
CA VAL A 49 4.00 -6.28 28.96
C VAL A 49 2.88 -5.25 28.85
N SER A 50 2.34 -4.79 29.97
CA SER A 50 1.29 -3.77 30.00
C SER A 50 1.77 -2.44 29.42
N GLU A 51 2.99 -2.02 29.77
CA GLU A 51 3.63 -0.82 29.21
C GLU A 51 3.85 -0.96 27.70
N ALA A 52 4.37 -2.10 27.23
CA ALA A 52 4.58 -2.40 25.83
C ALA A 52 3.25 -2.38 25.04
N PHE A 53 2.18 -2.88 25.64
CA PHE A 53 0.83 -2.78 25.07
C PHE A 53 0.34 -1.34 24.95
N GLY A 54 0.60 -0.51 25.96
CA GLY A 54 0.35 0.93 25.90
C GLY A 54 1.11 1.62 24.76
N HIS A 55 2.39 1.27 24.56
CA HIS A 55 3.18 1.75 23.41
C HIS A 55 2.60 1.31 22.07
N PHE A 56 2.10 0.07 21.98
CA PHE A 56 1.42 -0.42 20.78
C PHE A 56 0.16 0.40 20.46
N ILE A 57 -0.70 0.64 21.45
CA ILE A 57 -1.88 1.50 21.30
C ILE A 57 -1.47 2.90 20.86
N GLY A 58 -0.50 3.53 21.55
CA GLY A 58 -0.04 4.90 21.28
C GLY A 58 0.47 5.06 19.84
N ARG A 59 1.19 4.09 19.31
CA ARG A 59 1.63 4.11 17.90
C ARG A 59 0.48 4.04 16.92
N ASN A 60 -0.58 3.29 17.24
CA ASN A 60 -1.76 3.15 16.38
C ASN A 60 -2.73 4.35 16.45
N LEU A 61 -2.57 5.24 17.43
CA LEU A 61 -3.34 6.49 17.51
C LEU A 61 -2.85 7.56 16.54
N ASN A 62 -1.68 7.37 15.92
CA ASN A 62 -1.07 8.30 14.97
C ASN A 62 -1.70 8.13 13.57
N ALA A 63 -2.96 8.51 13.41
CA ALA A 63 -3.60 8.56 12.10
C ALA A 63 -3.37 9.93 11.44
N PRO A 64 -2.94 9.98 10.17
CA PRO A 64 -2.74 11.25 9.47
C PRO A 64 -4.00 12.13 9.49
N GLY A 65 -3.86 13.38 9.94
CA GLY A 65 -4.97 14.33 10.00
C GLY A 65 -5.94 14.16 11.18
N ILE A 66 -5.77 13.13 12.03
CA ILE A 66 -6.59 12.93 13.23
C ILE A 66 -5.73 13.11 14.47
N LYS A 67 -6.13 14.03 15.33
CA LYS A 67 -5.50 14.26 16.63
C LYS A 67 -6.46 13.82 17.73
N PHE A 68 -6.21 12.66 18.30
CA PHE A 68 -6.94 12.19 19.47
C PHE A 68 -6.44 12.87 20.74
N ASP A 69 -7.35 13.11 21.67
CA ASP A 69 -6.99 13.52 23.03
C ASP A 69 -6.60 12.29 23.85
N LEU A 70 -5.31 12.19 24.18
CA LEU A 70 -4.75 11.03 24.86
C LEU A 70 -5.33 10.84 26.26
N GLU A 71 -5.58 11.94 27.00
CA GLU A 71 -6.12 11.85 28.36
C GLU A 71 -7.55 11.30 28.34
N SER A 72 -8.37 11.71 27.35
CA SER A 72 -9.70 11.15 27.16
C SER A 72 -9.67 9.66 26.79
N ILE A 73 -8.69 9.23 25.99
CA ILE A 73 -8.51 7.80 25.67
C ILE A 73 -8.15 7.02 26.94
N ILE A 74 -7.17 7.49 27.73
CA ILE A 74 -6.77 6.85 28.99
C ILE A 74 -7.95 6.76 29.94
N LYS A 75 -8.74 7.85 30.07
CA LYS A 75 -9.96 7.84 30.87
C LYS A 75 -10.95 6.77 30.39
N GLY A 76 -11.21 6.72 29.08
CA GLY A 76 -12.11 5.73 28.48
C GLY A 76 -11.66 4.30 28.72
N MET A 77 -10.35 4.01 28.60
CA MET A 77 -9.82 2.69 28.93
C MET A 77 -10.03 2.30 30.39
N ARG A 78 -9.79 3.23 31.32
CA ARG A 78 -10.03 2.97 32.77
C ARG A 78 -11.50 2.74 33.07
N GLU A 79 -12.39 3.51 32.48
CA GLU A 79 -13.83 3.40 32.68
C GLU A 79 -14.38 2.12 32.07
N GLY A 80 -13.95 1.75 30.86
CA GLY A 80 -14.29 0.50 30.20
C GLY A 80 -13.82 -0.73 30.99
N ALA A 81 -12.58 -0.71 31.50
CA ALA A 81 -12.06 -1.78 32.37
C ALA A 81 -12.85 -1.91 33.69
N ALA A 82 -13.45 -0.83 34.17
CA ALA A 82 -14.33 -0.82 35.33
C ALA A 82 -15.80 -1.18 35.02
N GLY A 83 -16.11 -1.56 33.77
CA GLY A 83 -17.48 -1.93 33.35
C GLY A 83 -18.47 -0.76 33.26
N LYS A 84 -17.99 0.48 33.22
CA LYS A 84 -18.85 1.64 33.01
C LYS A 84 -19.35 1.73 31.57
N PRO A 85 -20.54 2.27 31.34
CA PRO A 85 -21.05 2.46 29.99
C PRO A 85 -20.18 3.43 29.19
N ALA A 86 -20.08 3.20 27.87
CA ALA A 86 -19.42 4.12 26.96
C ALA A 86 -20.15 5.48 26.89
N PRO A 87 -19.46 6.59 26.58
CA PRO A 87 -20.05 7.93 26.50
C PRO A 87 -20.97 8.12 25.30
N MET A 88 -20.97 7.19 24.35
CA MET A 88 -21.82 7.16 23.15
C MET A 88 -22.11 5.71 22.75
N THR A 89 -23.16 5.50 21.97
CA THR A 89 -23.49 4.20 21.40
C THR A 89 -22.51 3.83 20.26
N ASP A 90 -22.43 2.55 19.92
CA ASP A 90 -21.57 2.07 18.82
C ASP A 90 -21.95 2.77 17.49
N GLN A 91 -23.23 2.97 17.22
CA GLN A 91 -23.71 3.66 16.03
C GLN A 91 -23.28 5.13 15.98
N GLU A 92 -23.36 5.84 17.11
CA GLU A 92 -22.91 7.24 17.22
C GLU A 92 -21.38 7.32 17.04
N TYR A 93 -20.64 6.36 17.61
CA TYR A 93 -19.18 6.27 17.45
C TYR A 93 -18.79 6.04 16.00
N GLU A 94 -19.40 5.07 15.30
CA GLU A 94 -19.14 4.80 13.88
C GLU A 94 -19.43 6.03 13.00
N ALA A 95 -20.57 6.70 13.23
CA ALA A 95 -20.93 7.90 12.50
C ALA A 95 -19.94 9.06 12.76
N ALA A 96 -19.51 9.24 14.00
CA ALA A 96 -18.53 10.26 14.38
C ALA A 96 -17.15 9.96 13.77
N MET A 97 -16.71 8.70 13.80
CA MET A 97 -15.45 8.27 13.20
C MET A 97 -15.44 8.43 11.68
N THR A 98 -16.51 8.05 10.99
CA THR A 98 -16.65 8.25 9.54
C THR A 98 -16.50 9.74 9.19
N LYS A 99 -17.24 10.60 9.87
CA LYS A 99 -17.18 12.05 9.67
C LYS A 99 -15.79 12.64 9.97
N LEU A 100 -15.12 12.12 10.99
CA LEU A 100 -13.76 12.54 11.35
C LEU A 100 -12.76 12.13 10.26
N GLN A 101 -12.85 10.90 9.75
CA GLN A 101 -12.01 10.38 8.66
C GLN A 101 -12.23 11.16 7.36
N GLU A 102 -13.47 11.46 7.00
CA GLU A 102 -13.80 12.26 5.81
C GLU A 102 -13.21 13.68 5.91
N ARG A 103 -13.31 14.32 7.06
CA ARG A 103 -12.71 15.64 7.29
C ARG A 103 -11.19 15.60 7.22
N ALA A 104 -10.57 14.63 7.89
CA ALA A 104 -9.13 14.46 7.88
C ALA A 104 -8.60 14.20 6.46
N PHE A 105 -9.28 13.35 5.69
CA PHE A 105 -8.96 13.08 4.29
C PHE A 105 -9.09 14.34 3.41
N SER A 106 -10.20 15.07 3.55
CA SER A 106 -10.44 16.31 2.79
C SER A 106 -9.39 17.39 3.10
N GLN A 107 -9.07 17.58 4.38
CA GLN A 107 -8.04 18.53 4.80
C GLN A 107 -6.67 18.13 4.25
N LEU A 108 -6.27 16.88 4.44
CA LEU A 108 -4.99 16.35 3.96
C LEU A 108 -4.87 16.48 2.43
N SER A 109 -5.95 16.15 1.71
CA SER A 109 -6.04 16.28 0.25
C SER A 109 -5.82 17.74 -0.20
N THR A 110 -6.45 18.69 0.48
CA THR A 110 -6.32 20.13 0.20
C THR A 110 -4.91 20.64 0.50
N ASP A 111 -4.35 20.27 1.64
CA ASP A 111 -3.02 20.71 2.07
C ASP A 111 -1.94 20.14 1.14
N ASN A 112 -2.01 18.85 0.79
CA ASN A 112 -1.08 18.22 -0.13
C ASN A 112 -1.15 18.84 -1.54
N LEU A 113 -2.37 19.13 -2.04
CA LEU A 113 -2.53 19.78 -3.35
C LEU A 113 -1.89 21.17 -3.37
N LYS A 114 -2.10 21.95 -2.30
CA LYS A 114 -1.47 23.28 -2.16
C LYS A 114 0.05 23.15 -2.11
N GLU A 115 0.58 22.19 -1.36
CA GLU A 115 2.01 21.91 -1.30
C GLU A 115 2.57 21.51 -2.68
N ALA A 116 1.87 20.62 -3.40
CA ALA A 116 2.26 20.21 -4.75
C ALA A 116 2.30 21.38 -5.74
N ASN A 117 1.26 22.23 -5.76
CA ASN A 117 1.21 23.39 -6.60
C ASN A 117 2.36 24.38 -6.32
N THR A 118 2.62 24.66 -5.04
CA THR A 118 3.71 25.54 -4.62
C THR A 118 5.06 24.96 -5.02
N PHE A 119 5.28 23.67 -4.75
CA PHE A 119 6.51 22.99 -5.13
C PHE A 119 6.77 23.05 -6.62
N MET A 120 5.78 22.74 -7.47
CA MET A 120 5.91 22.73 -8.92
C MET A 120 6.21 24.14 -9.47
N ALA A 121 5.56 25.16 -8.92
CA ALA A 121 5.80 26.56 -9.31
C ALA A 121 7.22 27.05 -8.96
N ASP A 122 7.71 26.67 -7.78
CA ASP A 122 9.06 27.05 -7.34
C ASP A 122 10.15 26.20 -8.01
N ASN A 123 9.87 24.93 -8.24
CA ASN A 123 10.82 24.02 -8.89
C ASN A 123 11.05 24.43 -10.36
N ALA A 124 10.02 24.90 -11.07
CA ALA A 124 10.12 25.37 -12.45
C ALA A 124 11.11 26.56 -12.64
N LYS A 125 11.39 27.29 -11.57
CA LYS A 125 12.32 28.43 -11.59
C LYS A 125 13.79 28.03 -11.40
N LYS A 126 14.05 26.77 -11.03
CA LYS A 126 15.40 26.29 -10.78
C LYS A 126 16.13 25.96 -12.08
N ASP A 127 17.44 26.14 -12.05
CA ASP A 127 18.30 25.75 -13.17
C ASP A 127 18.18 24.26 -13.49
N LYS A 128 18.31 23.90 -14.75
CA LYS A 128 18.28 22.54 -15.29
C LYS A 128 16.94 21.79 -15.11
N ILE A 129 15.87 22.50 -14.70
CA ILE A 129 14.53 21.93 -14.71
C ILE A 129 13.92 22.11 -16.09
N ILE A 130 13.48 21.01 -16.67
CA ILE A 130 12.77 20.97 -17.94
C ILE A 130 11.29 20.73 -17.63
N VAL A 131 10.44 21.61 -18.17
CA VAL A 131 8.99 21.54 -17.98
C VAL A 131 8.37 20.84 -19.19
N ILE A 132 7.77 19.68 -18.98
CA ILE A 132 7.00 18.95 -20.01
C ILE A 132 5.58 19.49 -20.06
N GLU A 133 4.93 19.62 -18.88
CA GLU A 133 3.58 20.15 -18.77
C GLU A 133 3.54 21.19 -17.64
N PRO A 134 3.20 22.45 -17.94
CA PRO A 134 3.25 23.53 -16.96
C PRO A 134 2.44 23.21 -15.70
N GLY A 135 3.10 23.31 -14.55
CA GLY A 135 2.50 23.02 -13.24
C GLY A 135 2.25 21.54 -12.94
N LYS A 136 2.43 20.63 -13.92
CA LYS A 136 2.03 19.22 -13.77
C LYS A 136 3.16 18.20 -13.91
N LEU A 137 4.11 18.45 -14.81
CA LEU A 137 5.20 17.50 -15.05
C LEU A 137 6.50 18.25 -15.38
N GLN A 138 7.51 17.94 -14.59
CA GLN A 138 8.85 18.50 -14.75
C GLN A 138 9.89 17.41 -14.56
N TYR A 139 11.08 17.62 -15.09
CA TYR A 139 12.20 16.71 -14.82
C TYR A 139 13.55 17.44 -14.83
N THR A 140 14.56 16.78 -14.33
CA THR A 140 15.96 17.13 -14.51
C THR A 140 16.76 15.88 -14.86
N ILE A 141 17.72 16.02 -15.75
CA ILE A 141 18.63 14.95 -16.11
C ILE A 141 19.71 14.90 -15.02
N LEU A 142 19.90 13.74 -14.43
CA LEU A 142 20.96 13.46 -13.45
C LEU A 142 22.20 12.89 -14.12
N GLU A 143 21.99 12.00 -15.09
CA GLU A 143 23.04 11.35 -15.89
C GLU A 143 22.54 11.21 -17.33
N GLU A 144 23.38 11.59 -18.31
CA GLU A 144 23.04 11.46 -19.74
C GLU A 144 23.14 10.02 -20.20
N GLY A 145 22.19 9.59 -21.02
CA GLY A 145 22.23 8.30 -21.70
C GLY A 145 22.66 8.42 -23.16
N THR A 146 23.18 7.36 -23.73
CA THR A 146 23.67 7.35 -25.12
C THR A 146 22.99 6.28 -25.99
N GLY A 147 22.20 5.38 -25.41
CA GLY A 147 21.57 4.28 -26.13
C GLY A 147 20.25 4.67 -26.83
N THR A 148 19.46 3.67 -27.13
CA THR A 148 18.16 3.80 -27.80
C THR A 148 17.19 4.62 -26.93
N PRO A 149 16.39 5.56 -27.51
CA PRO A 149 15.39 6.29 -26.76
C PRO A 149 14.14 5.44 -26.50
N VAL A 150 13.53 5.64 -25.35
CA VAL A 150 12.21 5.07 -25.01
C VAL A 150 11.14 5.74 -25.86
N THR A 151 10.32 4.92 -26.52
CA THR A 151 9.19 5.40 -27.33
C THR A 151 7.85 5.32 -26.55
N GLU A 152 6.82 5.95 -27.07
CA GLU A 152 5.44 5.77 -26.57
C GLU A 152 5.05 4.30 -26.67
N HIS A 153 4.25 3.83 -25.71
CA HIS A 153 3.76 2.42 -25.61
C HIS A 153 4.87 1.36 -25.41
N ALA A 154 6.14 1.75 -25.29
CA ALA A 154 7.24 0.83 -25.02
C ALA A 154 7.09 0.11 -23.67
N ARG A 155 7.90 -0.92 -23.49
CA ARG A 155 8.02 -1.70 -22.25
C ARG A 155 9.46 -1.62 -21.74
N PRO A 156 9.93 -0.45 -21.30
CA PRO A 156 11.31 -0.29 -20.87
C PRO A 156 11.61 -1.12 -19.62
N VAL A 157 12.88 -1.53 -19.52
CA VAL A 157 13.46 -2.05 -18.27
C VAL A 157 14.09 -0.88 -17.54
N VAL A 158 13.63 -0.62 -16.33
CA VAL A 158 14.07 0.53 -15.53
C VAL A 158 14.42 0.13 -14.11
N THR A 159 15.31 0.88 -13.48
CA THR A 159 15.37 0.99 -12.03
C THR A 159 14.72 2.31 -11.62
N TYR A 160 14.01 2.31 -10.50
CA TYR A 160 13.40 3.52 -9.99
C TYR A 160 13.38 3.56 -8.47
N SER A 161 13.31 4.78 -7.94
CA SER A 161 12.99 5.06 -6.55
C SER A 161 11.95 6.18 -6.51
N GLY A 162 10.76 5.87 -5.99
CA GLY A 162 9.66 6.81 -5.80
C GLY A 162 9.67 7.35 -4.37
N LYS A 163 9.63 8.68 -4.22
CA LYS A 163 9.65 9.36 -2.93
C LYS A 163 8.73 10.57 -2.93
N TYR A 164 8.33 11.01 -1.76
CA TYR A 164 7.65 12.29 -1.55
C TYR A 164 8.65 13.45 -1.44
N ALA A 165 8.15 14.67 -1.38
CA ALA A 165 8.98 15.87 -1.23
C ALA A 165 9.77 15.90 0.10
N ASP A 166 9.28 15.24 1.13
CA ASP A 166 9.97 15.08 2.43
C ASP A 166 11.09 14.01 2.43
N GLY A 167 11.29 13.34 1.28
CA GLY A 167 12.30 12.29 1.12
C GLY A 167 11.83 10.88 1.49
N THR A 168 10.64 10.71 2.05
CA THR A 168 10.08 9.39 2.39
C THR A 168 9.88 8.55 1.12
N VAL A 169 10.51 7.40 1.06
CA VAL A 169 10.40 6.46 -0.07
C VAL A 169 9.11 5.65 0.08
N PHE A 170 8.25 5.66 -0.95
CA PHE A 170 7.02 4.89 -1.00
C PHE A 170 7.13 3.61 -1.85
N GLY A 171 8.18 3.49 -2.65
CA GLY A 171 8.45 2.30 -3.46
C GLY A 171 9.72 2.42 -4.27
N SER A 172 10.39 1.29 -4.51
CA SER A 172 11.57 1.23 -5.37
C SER A 172 11.69 -0.13 -6.05
N SER A 173 12.38 -0.17 -7.19
CA SER A 173 12.69 -1.42 -7.89
C SER A 173 13.61 -2.33 -7.08
N GLU A 174 14.44 -1.78 -6.19
CA GLU A 174 15.30 -2.55 -5.30
C GLU A 174 14.50 -3.43 -4.32
N GLN A 175 13.35 -2.95 -3.86
CA GLN A 175 12.47 -3.70 -2.95
C GLN A 175 11.87 -4.96 -3.61
N VAL A 176 11.85 -5.02 -4.93
CA VAL A 176 11.33 -6.16 -5.71
C VAL A 176 12.42 -6.94 -6.45
N GLY A 177 13.69 -6.70 -6.10
CA GLY A 177 14.83 -7.49 -6.57
C GLY A 177 15.64 -6.88 -7.73
N GLY A 178 15.44 -5.61 -8.07
CA GLY A 178 16.24 -4.90 -9.06
C GLY A 178 15.46 -4.35 -10.26
N PRO A 179 16.07 -4.27 -11.45
CA PRO A 179 15.41 -3.67 -12.63
C PRO A 179 14.11 -4.39 -12.98
N ILE A 180 13.06 -3.62 -13.30
CA ILE A 180 11.74 -4.14 -13.66
C ILE A 180 11.32 -3.67 -15.05
N THR A 181 10.55 -4.49 -15.75
CA THR A 181 9.91 -4.13 -17.01
C THR A 181 8.57 -3.46 -16.73
N ILE A 182 8.40 -2.23 -17.21
CA ILE A 182 7.19 -1.44 -16.98
C ILE A 182 6.51 -1.13 -18.31
N PRO A 183 5.32 -1.70 -18.61
CA PRO A 183 4.52 -1.26 -19.75
C PRO A 183 4.03 0.17 -19.52
N LEU A 184 4.39 1.12 -20.40
CA LEU A 184 4.05 2.54 -20.21
C LEU A 184 2.55 2.81 -20.17
N ASP A 185 1.76 2.03 -20.89
CA ASP A 185 0.30 2.13 -20.92
C ASP A 185 -0.37 1.72 -19.60
N GLN A 186 0.36 1.07 -18.70
CA GLN A 186 -0.14 0.61 -17.39
C GLN A 186 0.38 1.46 -16.23
N THR A 187 1.02 2.60 -16.52
CA THR A 187 1.57 3.49 -15.51
C THR A 187 0.74 4.77 -15.36
N ILE A 188 1.05 5.55 -14.32
CA ILE A 188 0.47 6.89 -14.18
C ILE A 188 0.95 7.78 -15.34
N PRO A 189 0.10 8.70 -15.84
CA PRO A 189 0.43 9.54 -17.00
C PRO A 189 1.71 10.34 -16.86
N GLY A 190 2.01 10.82 -15.65
CA GLY A 190 3.24 11.58 -15.38
C GLY A 190 4.50 10.75 -15.50
N PHE A 191 4.46 9.46 -15.11
CA PHE A 191 5.59 8.56 -15.27
C PHE A 191 5.81 8.22 -16.74
N SER A 192 4.76 7.79 -17.45
CA SER A 192 4.81 7.46 -18.87
C SER A 192 5.37 8.64 -19.70
N LYS A 193 4.74 9.81 -19.62
CA LYS A 193 5.20 11.03 -20.33
C LYS A 193 6.62 11.46 -19.93
N GLY A 194 6.98 11.25 -18.67
CA GLY A 194 8.27 11.67 -18.12
C GLY A 194 9.46 10.88 -18.60
N ILE A 195 9.25 9.60 -18.96
CA ILE A 195 10.34 8.71 -19.41
C ILE A 195 10.40 8.52 -20.93
N VAL A 196 9.35 8.88 -21.68
CA VAL A 196 9.42 8.94 -23.14
C VAL A 196 10.55 9.89 -23.57
N GLY A 197 11.38 9.42 -24.52
CA GLY A 197 12.57 10.13 -25.01
C GLY A 197 13.81 9.97 -24.12
N MET A 198 13.73 9.32 -22.95
CA MET A 198 14.92 8.92 -22.20
C MET A 198 15.72 7.89 -22.99
N LYS A 199 17.05 8.03 -22.99
CA LYS A 199 17.95 7.06 -23.64
C LYS A 199 18.38 5.96 -22.66
N GLU A 200 18.74 4.83 -23.17
CA GLU A 200 19.36 3.78 -22.35
C GLU A 200 20.61 4.34 -21.66
N GLY A 201 20.74 4.06 -20.36
CA GLY A 201 21.75 4.61 -19.47
C GLY A 201 21.38 5.94 -18.84
N GLU A 202 20.39 6.68 -19.38
CA GLU A 202 19.98 7.95 -18.81
C GLU A 202 19.33 7.78 -17.44
N LYS A 203 19.67 8.69 -16.53
CA LYS A 203 19.02 8.82 -15.24
C LYS A 203 18.34 10.18 -15.12
N ARG A 204 17.07 10.17 -14.82
CA ARG A 204 16.23 11.35 -14.76
C ARG A 204 15.48 11.41 -13.43
N ARG A 205 15.35 12.61 -12.86
CA ARG A 205 14.43 12.85 -11.76
C ARG A 205 13.17 13.50 -12.29
N LEU A 206 12.03 12.84 -12.10
CA LEU A 206 10.72 13.33 -12.47
C LEU A 206 10.04 13.96 -11.25
N PHE A 207 9.32 15.05 -11.47
CA PHE A 207 8.43 15.70 -10.51
C PHE A 207 7.02 15.64 -11.07
N VAL A 208 6.18 14.86 -10.45
CA VAL A 208 4.84 14.53 -10.95
C VAL A 208 3.79 15.10 -10.00
N HIS A 209 3.02 16.07 -10.53
CA HIS A 209 1.85 16.62 -9.84
C HIS A 209 0.77 15.52 -9.67
N PRO A 210 -0.02 15.54 -8.59
CA PRO A 210 -1.07 14.55 -8.36
C PRO A 210 -2.09 14.37 -9.51
N ASP A 211 -2.34 15.40 -10.32
CA ASP A 211 -3.21 15.30 -11.51
C ASP A 211 -2.70 14.32 -12.58
N LEU A 212 -1.39 14.10 -12.64
CA LEU A 212 -0.74 13.12 -13.51
C LEU A 212 -0.20 11.92 -12.72
N GLY A 213 -0.49 11.86 -11.44
CA GLY A 213 -0.15 10.79 -10.51
C GLY A 213 -1.37 9.99 -10.08
N TYR A 214 -1.50 9.75 -8.78
CA TYR A 214 -2.60 8.97 -8.20
C TYR A 214 -3.77 9.84 -7.71
N GLY A 215 -3.61 11.18 -7.67
CA GLY A 215 -4.65 12.10 -7.22
C GLY A 215 -5.17 11.75 -5.82
N THR A 216 -6.48 11.60 -5.71
CA THR A 216 -7.16 11.15 -4.47
C THR A 216 -7.43 9.65 -4.44
N SER A 217 -6.99 8.91 -5.48
CA SER A 217 -7.24 7.48 -5.64
C SER A 217 -5.99 6.67 -5.26
N GLY A 218 -6.18 5.41 -4.90
CA GLY A 218 -5.07 4.49 -4.61
C GLY A 218 -4.70 4.40 -3.13
N HIS A 219 -3.51 3.88 -2.87
CA HIS A 219 -3.01 3.58 -1.51
C HIS A 219 -2.07 4.64 -0.95
N LEU A 220 -1.69 5.62 -1.77
CA LEU A 220 -0.83 6.72 -1.36
C LEU A 220 -1.66 7.85 -0.72
N PRO A 221 -1.03 8.73 0.09
CA PRO A 221 -1.72 9.89 0.63
C PRO A 221 -2.33 10.75 -0.49
N PRO A 222 -3.57 11.27 -0.31
CA PRO A 222 -4.29 11.97 -1.36
C PRO A 222 -3.52 13.22 -1.82
N ASN A 223 -3.50 13.44 -3.13
CA ASN A 223 -2.90 14.61 -3.77
C ASN A 223 -1.43 14.89 -3.39
N LYS A 224 -0.67 13.85 -3.05
CA LYS A 224 0.76 14.01 -2.74
C LYS A 224 1.57 14.15 -4.04
N LEU A 225 2.50 15.10 -4.05
CA LEU A 225 3.50 15.24 -5.11
C LEU A 225 4.42 14.00 -5.11
N LEU A 226 4.70 13.45 -6.28
CA LEU A 226 5.57 12.30 -6.44
C LEU A 226 6.88 12.70 -7.11
N ILE A 227 7.97 12.21 -6.59
CA ILE A 227 9.30 12.39 -7.16
C ILE A 227 9.86 10.99 -7.47
N PHE A 228 10.23 10.78 -8.74
CA PHE A 228 10.84 9.52 -9.15
C PHE A 228 12.26 9.78 -9.65
N ASP A 229 13.21 9.06 -9.10
CA ASP A 229 14.53 8.91 -9.69
C ASP A 229 14.47 7.62 -10.54
N VAL A 230 14.58 7.76 -11.87
CA VAL A 230 14.43 6.66 -12.83
C VAL A 230 15.69 6.55 -13.66
N GLN A 231 16.17 5.32 -13.86
CA GLN A 231 17.24 5.02 -14.82
C GLN A 231 16.74 3.98 -15.83
N VAL A 232 16.90 4.27 -17.12
CA VAL A 232 16.57 3.34 -18.19
C VAL A 232 17.72 2.38 -18.38
N VAL A 233 17.46 1.10 -18.16
CA VAL A 233 18.42 0.01 -18.42
C VAL A 233 18.30 -0.46 -19.86
N LYS A 234 17.05 -0.58 -20.36
CA LYS A 234 16.74 -0.95 -21.73
C LYS A 234 15.50 -0.19 -22.18
N ALA A 235 15.52 0.37 -23.41
CA ALA A 235 14.46 1.25 -23.88
C ALA A 235 13.15 0.51 -24.17
N ASP A 236 13.24 -0.74 -24.63
CA ASP A 236 12.08 -1.60 -24.85
C ASP A 236 12.44 -3.06 -24.60
N SER A 237 11.45 -3.84 -24.19
CA SER A 237 11.56 -5.27 -23.97
C SER A 237 10.37 -5.96 -24.62
N PRO A 238 10.56 -6.70 -25.72
CA PRO A 238 9.46 -7.38 -26.40
C PRO A 238 8.75 -8.34 -25.45
N GLN A 239 7.45 -8.50 -25.67
CA GLN A 239 6.64 -9.42 -24.87
C GLN A 239 7.17 -10.84 -25.07
N LYS A 240 7.46 -11.53 -23.96
CA LYS A 240 7.88 -12.94 -24.00
C LYS A 240 6.70 -13.77 -24.54
N GLY A 241 6.68 -14.06 -25.83
CA GLY A 241 5.58 -14.77 -26.49
C GLY A 241 5.41 -14.44 -27.96
N ALA A 242 6.03 -13.37 -28.48
CA ALA A 242 6.08 -13.12 -29.93
C ALA A 242 7.50 -13.44 -30.43
N MET A 243 7.81 -14.71 -30.60
CA MET A 243 8.85 -15.10 -31.55
C MET A 243 8.23 -14.92 -32.93
N MET A 244 8.51 -13.81 -33.60
CA MET A 244 8.42 -13.74 -35.04
C MET A 244 9.70 -14.44 -35.54
N ASP A 245 9.51 -15.57 -36.21
CA ASP A 245 10.56 -16.16 -37.01
C ASP A 245 10.85 -15.18 -38.16
N ASP A 246 12.11 -15.18 -38.61
CA ASP A 246 12.69 -14.22 -39.60
C ASP A 246 11.93 -14.24 -40.96
N ASP A 247 10.92 -15.08 -41.12
CA ASP A 247 10.13 -15.28 -42.33
C ASP A 247 8.69 -14.72 -42.23
N GLY A 248 8.31 -14.02 -41.15
CA GLY A 248 7.04 -13.29 -41.04
C GLY A 248 5.79 -14.18 -40.86
N GLU A 249 5.89 -15.46 -40.57
CA GLU A 249 4.75 -16.32 -40.25
C GLU A 249 4.56 -16.49 -38.74
N MET A 250 3.32 -16.26 -38.29
CA MET A 250 2.91 -16.51 -36.90
C MET A 250 2.72 -18.02 -36.71
N ASN A 251 3.66 -18.67 -36.03
CA ASN A 251 3.51 -20.06 -35.60
C ASN A 251 2.70 -20.10 -34.29
N MET A 252 1.41 -20.42 -34.38
CA MET A 252 0.60 -20.80 -33.22
C MET A 252 0.99 -22.24 -32.85
N ALA A 253 1.66 -22.41 -31.74
CA ALA A 253 1.90 -23.73 -31.16
C ALA A 253 0.54 -24.31 -30.73
N GLU A 254 0.04 -25.29 -31.51
CA GLU A 254 -1.05 -26.16 -31.11
C GLU A 254 -0.63 -26.93 -29.85
N SER A 255 -1.42 -26.82 -28.81
CA SER A 255 -1.34 -27.68 -27.63
C SER A 255 -2.02 -29.01 -27.97
N ASP A 256 -1.24 -30.02 -28.25
CA ASP A 256 -1.73 -31.39 -28.34
C ASP A 256 -2.18 -31.86 -26.94
N GLU A 257 -3.48 -31.90 -26.72
CA GLU A 257 -4.08 -32.69 -25.66
C GLU A 257 -4.19 -34.16 -26.14
N ASP A 258 -3.25 -34.96 -25.73
CA ASP A 258 -3.36 -36.44 -25.86
C ASP A 258 -4.44 -36.96 -24.91
N ALA A 259 -5.61 -37.25 -25.46
CA ALA A 259 -6.63 -38.05 -24.82
C ALA A 259 -6.31 -39.53 -24.96
N GLU A 260 -5.79 -40.16 -23.94
CA GLU A 260 -5.75 -41.62 -23.83
C GLU A 260 -7.18 -42.17 -23.60
N ASP A 261 -7.67 -42.83 -24.64
CA ASP A 261 -8.90 -43.67 -24.59
C ASP A 261 -8.51 -45.11 -24.19
N ASP A 262 -8.77 -45.45 -22.98
CA ASP A 262 -8.57 -46.79 -22.41
C ASP A 262 -9.83 -47.63 -22.66
N ARG A 263 -9.84 -48.46 -23.70
CA ARG A 263 -10.86 -49.47 -23.93
C ARG A 263 -10.30 -50.85 -23.72
N GLN A 264 -10.61 -51.37 -22.57
CA GLN A 264 -10.53 -52.82 -22.29
C GLN A 264 -11.61 -53.54 -23.05
N ALA A 265 -11.22 -54.61 -23.74
CA ALA A 265 -12.07 -55.68 -24.17
C ALA A 265 -11.48 -57.02 -23.71
N SER A 266 -12.31 -57.82 -23.04
CA SER A 266 -12.29 -59.26 -22.72
C SER A 266 -11.74 -59.61 -21.38
#